data_1c356414b9ad27baaa52df73ad81c258
#
_entry.id   1c356414b9ad27baaa52df73ad81c258
#
_cell.length_a   1.000
_cell.length_b   1.000
_cell.length_c   1.000
_cell.angle_alpha   90.00
_cell.angle_beta   90.00
_cell.angle_gamma   90.00
#
_symmetry.space_group_name_H-M   'P 1'
#
loop_
_entity.id
_entity.type
_entity.pdbx_description
1 polymer ?
#
loop_
_entity_poly.entity_id
_entity_poly.type
_entity_poly.pdbx_seq_one_letter_code
_entity_poly.pdbx_strand_id
1 'polypeptide(L)'
;MLGKLAGRRFYFPPQARHSPKTNLEGMEHHMDLFAKCTNPYVDEIRAANIYPYFHKLESRQDVEVIMEGKRRIMLGSNNYLGLTTHPRVIEAGLKALERYGSGCSGSRFLNGTLELHVELEEELASFLGKEAVMTFSTGFQSNLGIISAIAGKNDYILCDRENHASIYDGCKLSYATMVRYRHNDMADLEKKLQNIPETAGKLIVTDGVFSM
;
A
#
# COMPACT_ATOMS: atom_id res chain seq x y z
N MET A 1 -24.86 -9.79 -27.39
CA MET A 1 -25.48 -8.44 -27.34
C MET A 1 -24.73 -7.61 -26.30
N LEU A 2 -23.52 -7.15 -26.63
CA LEU A 2 -22.69 -6.28 -25.79
C LEU A 2 -22.76 -4.89 -26.41
N GLY A 3 -23.83 -4.18 -26.07
CA GLY A 3 -24.10 -2.83 -26.55
C GLY A 3 -23.67 -1.78 -25.56
N LYS A 4 -22.64 -1.02 -25.95
CA LYS A 4 -22.41 0.38 -25.57
C LYS A 4 -22.48 0.74 -24.09
N LEU A 5 -21.40 0.48 -23.36
CA LEU A 5 -20.97 1.31 -22.25
C LEU A 5 -19.67 2.07 -22.59
N ALA A 6 -19.68 2.66 -23.79
CA ALA A 6 -18.64 3.59 -24.21
C ALA A 6 -19.17 5.01 -24.01
N GLY A 7 -18.53 5.82 -23.20
CA GLY A 7 -18.69 7.25 -23.25
C GLY A 7 -18.99 8.01 -21.96
N ARG A 8 -18.46 7.59 -20.82
CA ARG A 8 -18.25 8.54 -19.72
C ARG A 8 -16.77 8.70 -19.50
N ARG A 9 -16.18 9.68 -20.21
CA ARG A 9 -14.90 10.25 -19.77
C ARG A 9 -15.11 10.76 -18.36
N PHE A 10 -14.37 10.24 -17.41
CA PHE A 10 -14.18 10.94 -16.14
C PHE A 10 -13.51 12.27 -16.47
N TYR A 11 -14.31 13.30 -16.54
CA TYR A 11 -13.86 14.66 -16.76
C TYR A 11 -13.31 15.15 -15.44
N PHE A 12 -11.98 15.14 -15.30
CA PHE A 12 -11.35 16.00 -14.31
C PHE A 12 -11.39 17.41 -14.91
N PRO A 13 -12.10 18.36 -14.30
CA PRO A 13 -12.13 19.71 -14.82
C PRO A 13 -10.71 20.27 -14.83
N PRO A 14 -10.29 21.01 -15.85
CA PRO A 14 -9.04 21.72 -15.83
C PRO A 14 -9.03 22.62 -14.61
N GLN A 15 -7.98 22.55 -13.81
CA GLN A 15 -7.82 23.38 -12.63
C GLN A 15 -7.98 24.84 -13.04
N ALA A 16 -9.01 25.48 -12.51
CA ALA A 16 -9.27 26.88 -12.73
C ALA A 16 -8.09 27.70 -12.18
N ARG A 17 -7.35 28.33 -13.09
CA ARG A 17 -6.41 29.40 -12.74
C ARG A 17 -7.20 30.61 -12.29
N HIS A 18 -7.55 30.66 -11.01
CA HIS A 18 -8.02 31.88 -10.40
C HIS A 18 -7.22 32.11 -9.12
N SER A 19 -6.21 32.96 -9.23
CA SER A 19 -5.69 33.66 -8.08
C SER A 19 -6.56 34.89 -7.85
N PRO A 20 -7.36 34.95 -6.80
CA PRO A 20 -7.93 36.23 -6.38
C PRO A 20 -6.83 37.00 -5.64
N LYS A 21 -6.41 38.13 -6.20
CA LYS A 21 -5.72 39.15 -5.43
C LYS A 21 -6.78 39.78 -4.51
N THR A 22 -6.87 39.32 -3.30
CA THR A 22 -7.62 40.00 -2.24
C THR A 22 -6.59 40.54 -1.23
N ASN A 23 -6.60 41.87 -1.10
CA ASN A 23 -5.98 42.58 0.01
C ASN A 23 -6.65 42.12 1.30
N LEU A 24 -5.91 41.44 2.13
CA LEU A 24 -6.34 41.00 3.45
C LEU A 24 -5.35 41.55 4.49
N GLU A 25 -5.48 42.84 4.77
CA GLU A 25 -4.97 43.40 6.00
C GLU A 25 -5.97 43.04 7.11
N GLY A 26 -5.59 42.17 8.03
CA GLY A 26 -6.31 41.91 9.28
C GLY A 26 -6.99 40.56 9.46
N MET A 27 -6.69 39.53 8.71
CA MET A 27 -7.21 38.19 8.96
C MET A 27 -6.13 37.28 9.55
N GLU A 28 -6.45 36.64 10.67
CA GLU A 28 -5.67 35.50 11.21
C GLU A 28 -5.29 34.55 10.09
N HIS A 29 -4.01 34.18 10.00
CA HIS A 29 -3.48 33.25 9.01
C HIS A 29 -4.12 31.87 9.20
N HIS A 30 -5.32 31.67 8.73
CA HIS A 30 -5.82 30.33 8.43
C HIS A 30 -5.03 29.84 7.22
N MET A 31 -4.00 29.00 7.47
CA MET A 31 -3.31 28.31 6.39
C MET A 31 -4.34 27.47 5.65
N ASP A 32 -4.52 27.75 4.35
CA ASP A 32 -5.33 26.89 3.50
C ASP A 32 -4.79 25.46 3.56
N LEU A 33 -5.62 24.53 4.01
CA LEU A 33 -5.25 23.12 4.13
C LEU A 33 -4.74 22.55 2.79
N PHE A 34 -5.26 23.04 1.69
CA PHE A 34 -4.93 22.59 0.33
C PHE A 34 -3.73 23.29 -0.29
N ALA A 35 -3.21 24.36 0.31
CA ALA A 35 -2.01 25.04 -0.21
C ALA A 35 -0.80 24.09 -0.34
N LYS A 36 -0.68 23.11 0.55
CA LYS A 36 0.35 22.06 0.49
C LYS A 36 0.16 21.02 -0.62
N CYS A 37 -1.00 21.02 -1.30
CA CYS A 37 -1.25 20.12 -2.43
C CYS A 37 -0.64 20.66 -3.74
N THR A 38 -0.16 21.89 -3.76
CA THR A 38 0.62 22.46 -4.86
C THR A 38 2.09 22.13 -4.64
N ASN A 39 2.73 21.52 -5.64
CA ASN A 39 4.14 21.18 -5.58
C ASN A 39 4.85 21.68 -6.85
N PRO A 40 5.52 22.84 -6.79
CA PRO A 40 6.23 23.41 -7.94
C PRO A 40 7.24 22.45 -8.58
N TYR A 41 7.88 21.60 -7.79
CA TYR A 41 8.81 20.58 -8.30
C TYR A 41 8.10 19.58 -9.24
N VAL A 42 6.86 19.19 -8.95
CA VAL A 42 6.09 18.32 -9.83
C VAL A 42 5.81 19.00 -11.17
N ASP A 43 5.51 20.29 -11.15
CA ASP A 43 5.26 21.06 -12.37
C ASP A 43 6.57 21.21 -13.20
N GLU A 44 7.71 21.41 -12.55
CA GLU A 44 9.03 21.48 -13.19
C GLU A 44 9.40 20.16 -13.88
N ILE A 45 9.28 19.01 -13.20
CA ILE A 45 9.62 17.70 -13.78
C ILE A 45 8.65 17.29 -14.91
N ARG A 46 7.39 17.74 -14.85
CA ARG A 46 6.43 17.58 -15.94
C ARG A 46 6.80 18.45 -17.15
N ALA A 47 7.15 19.71 -16.92
CA ALA A 47 7.60 20.61 -17.98
C ALA A 47 8.89 20.11 -18.65
N ALA A 48 9.79 19.49 -17.87
CA ALA A 48 11.01 18.86 -18.38
C ALA A 48 10.76 17.49 -19.05
N ASN A 49 9.53 16.99 -19.07
CA ASN A 49 9.13 15.68 -19.62
C ASN A 49 9.89 14.49 -18.98
N ILE A 50 10.23 14.61 -17.70
CA ILE A 50 10.89 13.56 -16.90
C ILE A 50 10.04 13.08 -15.73
N TYR A 51 8.72 13.32 -15.76
CA TYR A 51 7.78 12.85 -14.75
C TYR A 51 7.62 11.34 -14.82
N PRO A 52 8.05 10.56 -13.80
CA PRO A 52 8.18 9.10 -13.90
C PRO A 52 6.94 8.33 -13.42
N TYR A 53 5.86 9.02 -13.05
CA TYR A 53 4.71 8.40 -12.38
C TYR A 53 3.48 8.33 -13.28
N PHE A 54 2.58 7.36 -12.98
CA PHE A 54 1.26 7.21 -13.60
C PHE A 54 1.26 6.99 -15.12
N HIS A 55 2.31 6.35 -15.64
CA HIS A 55 2.36 5.93 -17.03
C HIS A 55 1.29 4.87 -17.33
N LYS A 56 0.53 5.07 -18.39
CA LYS A 56 -0.58 4.19 -18.74
C LYS A 56 -0.09 2.92 -19.44
N LEU A 57 -0.42 1.75 -18.86
CA LEU A 57 -0.24 0.44 -19.49
C LEU A 57 -1.48 0.07 -20.32
N GLU A 58 -1.26 -0.47 -21.51
CA GLU A 58 -2.30 -0.77 -22.51
C GLU A 58 -2.31 -2.26 -22.88
N SER A 59 -1.46 -3.07 -22.26
CA SER A 59 -1.38 -4.51 -22.47
C SER A 59 -1.43 -5.27 -21.14
N ARG A 60 -1.38 -6.61 -21.21
CA ARG A 60 -1.11 -7.44 -20.04
C ARG A 60 0.24 -7.05 -19.44
N GLN A 61 0.35 -7.17 -18.12
CA GLN A 61 1.57 -6.87 -17.38
C GLN A 61 2.49 -8.10 -17.40
N ASP A 62 3.31 -8.19 -18.43
CA ASP A 62 4.29 -9.23 -18.68
C ASP A 62 5.70 -8.62 -18.80
N VAL A 63 6.69 -9.39 -19.21
CA VAL A 63 8.07 -8.91 -19.45
C VAL A 63 8.13 -7.84 -20.55
N GLU A 64 7.23 -7.89 -21.50
CA GLU A 64 7.01 -6.87 -22.51
C GLU A 64 5.61 -6.28 -22.37
N VAL A 65 5.52 -4.97 -22.41
CA VAL A 65 4.27 -4.23 -22.25
C VAL A 65 4.12 -3.18 -23.34
N ILE A 66 2.88 -2.77 -23.60
CA ILE A 66 2.58 -1.55 -24.34
C ILE A 66 2.30 -0.46 -23.30
N MET A 67 3.14 0.57 -23.32
CA MET A 67 3.04 1.71 -22.43
C MET A 67 3.01 2.97 -23.29
N GLU A 68 1.92 3.73 -23.18
CA GLU A 68 1.71 4.97 -23.97
C GLU A 68 1.93 4.77 -25.47
N GLY A 69 1.34 3.70 -26.03
CA GLY A 69 1.44 3.34 -27.43
C GLY A 69 2.79 2.78 -27.89
N LYS A 70 3.74 2.55 -26.97
CA LYS A 70 5.09 2.04 -27.29
C LYS A 70 5.36 0.71 -26.60
N ARG A 71 5.97 -0.22 -27.33
CA ARG A 71 6.50 -1.46 -26.74
C ARG A 71 7.68 -1.14 -25.82
N ARG A 72 7.65 -1.68 -24.60
CA ARG A 72 8.66 -1.49 -23.57
C ARG A 72 9.01 -2.82 -22.91
N ILE A 73 10.23 -2.94 -22.42
CA ILE A 73 10.63 -4.02 -21.51
C ILE A 73 10.32 -3.57 -20.10
N MET A 74 9.58 -4.39 -19.36
CA MET A 74 9.19 -4.10 -17.98
C MET A 74 10.27 -4.56 -17.01
N LEU A 75 11.07 -3.62 -16.48
CA LEU A 75 12.10 -3.89 -15.48
C LEU A 75 11.65 -3.57 -14.05
N GLY A 76 10.61 -2.75 -13.88
CA GLY A 76 10.11 -2.29 -12.59
C GLY A 76 8.79 -2.95 -12.21
N SER A 77 8.78 -4.28 -12.02
CA SER A 77 7.57 -5.03 -11.72
C SER A 77 7.70 -5.84 -10.43
N ASN A 78 6.62 -5.91 -9.65
CA ASN A 78 6.50 -6.82 -8.50
C ASN A 78 6.02 -8.23 -8.89
N ASN A 79 5.92 -8.53 -10.18
CA ASN A 79 5.53 -9.85 -10.70
C ASN A 79 6.73 -10.83 -10.65
N TYR A 80 7.29 -11.03 -9.46
CA TYR A 80 8.55 -11.78 -9.24
C TYR A 80 8.52 -13.21 -9.78
N LEU A 81 7.37 -13.88 -9.75
CA LEU A 81 7.19 -15.25 -10.19
C LEU A 81 6.60 -15.35 -11.61
N GLY A 82 6.32 -14.23 -12.28
CA GLY A 82 5.74 -14.23 -13.62
C GLY A 82 4.32 -14.81 -13.69
N LEU A 83 3.58 -14.82 -12.58
CA LEU A 83 2.28 -15.49 -12.49
C LEU A 83 1.10 -14.63 -12.93
N THR A 84 1.28 -13.32 -13.09
CA THR A 84 0.19 -12.39 -13.43
C THR A 84 -0.50 -12.74 -14.76
N THR A 85 0.24 -13.30 -15.71
CA THR A 85 -0.27 -13.69 -17.03
C THR A 85 -0.33 -15.21 -17.25
N HIS A 86 -0.03 -15.99 -16.20
CA HIS A 86 0.02 -17.45 -16.27
C HIS A 86 -1.39 -18.03 -16.58
N PRO A 87 -1.56 -18.89 -17.62
CA PRO A 87 -2.87 -19.37 -18.04
C PRO A 87 -3.68 -20.04 -16.93
N ARG A 88 -3.06 -20.87 -16.10
CA ARG A 88 -3.74 -21.55 -14.98
C ARG A 88 -4.26 -20.57 -13.93
N VAL A 89 -3.51 -19.49 -13.66
CA VAL A 89 -3.93 -18.46 -12.70
C VAL A 89 -5.11 -17.67 -13.26
N ILE A 90 -5.06 -17.32 -14.55
CA ILE A 90 -6.17 -16.64 -15.24
C ILE A 90 -7.41 -17.53 -15.25
N GLU A 91 -7.28 -18.82 -15.58
CA GLU A 91 -8.38 -19.77 -15.60
C GLU A 91 -9.02 -19.92 -14.19
N ALA A 92 -8.21 -20.03 -13.15
CA ALA A 92 -8.71 -20.10 -11.77
C ALA A 92 -9.49 -18.82 -11.39
N GLY A 93 -8.97 -17.64 -11.78
CA GLY A 93 -9.66 -16.37 -11.58
C GLY A 93 -11.00 -16.29 -12.32
N LEU A 94 -11.08 -16.78 -13.57
CA LEU A 94 -12.33 -16.83 -14.33
C LEU A 94 -13.36 -17.74 -13.66
N LYS A 95 -12.95 -18.93 -13.20
CA LYS A 95 -13.83 -19.85 -12.47
C LYS A 95 -14.34 -19.26 -11.15
N ALA A 96 -13.46 -18.56 -10.42
CA ALA A 96 -13.85 -17.89 -9.19
C ALA A 96 -14.83 -16.73 -9.46
N LEU A 97 -14.61 -15.96 -10.52
CA LEU A 97 -15.51 -14.88 -10.94
C LEU A 97 -16.90 -15.44 -11.34
N GLU A 98 -16.95 -16.56 -12.06
CA GLU A 98 -18.19 -17.23 -12.45
C GLU A 98 -18.96 -17.75 -11.22
N ARG A 99 -18.26 -18.34 -10.26
CA ARG A 99 -18.88 -18.94 -9.07
C ARG A 99 -19.33 -17.90 -8.03
N TYR A 100 -18.52 -16.89 -7.76
CA TYR A 100 -18.70 -15.95 -6.65
C TYR A 100 -19.10 -14.54 -7.07
N GLY A 101 -19.06 -14.23 -8.37
CA GLY A 101 -19.25 -12.86 -8.87
C GLY A 101 -17.99 -12.01 -8.73
N SER A 102 -18.14 -10.70 -8.95
CA SER A 102 -17.02 -9.74 -9.05
C SER A 102 -16.47 -9.24 -7.71
N GLY A 103 -17.03 -9.67 -6.59
CA GLY A 103 -16.57 -9.23 -5.27
C GLY A 103 -17.48 -9.66 -4.13
N CYS A 104 -17.12 -9.23 -2.93
CA CYS A 104 -17.88 -9.50 -1.71
C CYS A 104 -18.82 -8.34 -1.40
N SER A 105 -20.04 -8.63 -0.95
CA SER A 105 -21.04 -7.61 -0.59
C SER A 105 -20.89 -7.04 0.82
N GLY A 106 -19.89 -7.49 1.57
CA GLY A 106 -19.61 -7.02 2.94
C GLY A 106 -18.20 -7.35 3.40
N SER A 107 -17.88 -6.94 4.63
CA SER A 107 -16.59 -7.24 5.25
C SER A 107 -16.50 -8.74 5.60
N ARG A 108 -15.26 -9.25 5.63
CA ARG A 108 -14.98 -10.63 6.05
C ARG A 108 -15.51 -10.94 7.47
N PHE A 109 -15.52 -9.93 8.32
CA PHE A 109 -16.00 -10.06 9.70
C PHE A 109 -17.51 -10.35 9.79
N LEU A 110 -18.30 -9.89 8.83
CA LEU A 110 -19.77 -10.04 8.85
C LEU A 110 -20.25 -11.06 7.82
N ASN A 111 -20.34 -10.68 6.56
CA ASN A 111 -20.99 -11.44 5.49
C ASN A 111 -20.19 -11.54 4.18
N GLY A 112 -18.90 -11.19 4.21
CA GLY A 112 -18.02 -11.20 3.04
C GLY A 112 -16.96 -12.31 3.06
N THR A 113 -17.02 -13.28 3.99
CA THR A 113 -16.13 -14.44 3.98
C THR A 113 -16.68 -15.49 3.01
N LEU A 114 -15.95 -15.70 1.91
CA LEU A 114 -16.23 -16.77 0.96
C LEU A 114 -15.48 -18.05 1.37
N GLU A 115 -15.97 -19.19 0.92
CA GLU A 115 -15.26 -20.48 1.03
C GLU A 115 -13.82 -20.37 0.49
N LEU A 116 -13.65 -19.70 -0.63
CA LEU A 116 -12.33 -19.44 -1.25
C LEU A 116 -11.34 -18.76 -0.30
N HIS A 117 -11.78 -17.90 0.60
CA HIS A 117 -10.89 -17.29 1.60
C HIS A 117 -10.42 -18.33 2.63
N VAL A 118 -11.33 -19.19 3.08
CA VAL A 118 -11.03 -20.23 4.08
C VAL A 118 -10.07 -21.26 3.49
N GLU A 119 -10.38 -21.77 2.30
CA GLU A 119 -9.51 -22.71 1.58
C GLU A 119 -8.10 -22.16 1.39
N LEU A 120 -7.96 -20.89 0.96
CA LEU A 120 -6.66 -20.24 0.78
C LEU A 120 -5.89 -20.13 2.11
N GLU A 121 -6.56 -19.78 3.19
CA GLU A 121 -5.94 -19.64 4.51
C GLU A 121 -5.48 -20.99 5.07
N GLU A 122 -6.27 -22.05 4.87
CA GLU A 122 -5.93 -23.42 5.26
C GLU A 122 -4.74 -23.97 4.44
N GLU A 123 -4.75 -23.78 3.11
CA GLU A 123 -3.65 -24.19 2.24
C GLU A 123 -2.35 -23.45 2.59
N LEU A 124 -2.42 -22.14 2.83
CA LEU A 124 -1.26 -21.34 3.23
C LEU A 124 -0.75 -21.75 4.62
N ALA A 125 -1.63 -22.03 5.56
CA ALA A 125 -1.26 -22.51 6.89
C ALA A 125 -0.48 -23.83 6.79
N SER A 126 -1.02 -24.78 6.01
CA SER A 126 -0.36 -26.06 5.72
C SER A 126 0.99 -25.90 5.03
N PHE A 127 1.06 -25.07 4.00
CA PHE A 127 2.30 -24.80 3.24
C PHE A 127 3.39 -24.17 4.11
N LEU A 128 3.03 -23.23 4.97
CA LEU A 128 3.95 -22.50 5.85
C LEU A 128 4.24 -23.24 7.17
N GLY A 129 3.57 -24.37 7.44
CA GLY A 129 3.67 -25.09 8.72
C GLY A 129 3.24 -24.26 9.91
N LYS A 130 2.18 -23.46 9.74
CA LYS A 130 1.58 -22.60 10.77
C LYS A 130 0.24 -23.14 11.21
N GLU A 131 -0.15 -22.81 12.44
CA GLU A 131 -1.43 -23.20 13.02
C GLU A 131 -2.60 -22.51 12.29
N ALA A 132 -2.44 -21.26 11.92
CA ALA A 132 -3.44 -20.48 11.19
C ALA A 132 -2.79 -19.39 10.33
N VAL A 133 -3.54 -18.96 9.32
CA VAL A 133 -3.19 -17.82 8.46
C VAL A 133 -4.39 -16.90 8.35
N MET A 134 -4.15 -15.62 8.27
CA MET A 134 -5.14 -14.60 7.93
C MET A 134 -4.69 -13.85 6.70
N THR A 135 -5.53 -13.77 5.68
CA THR A 135 -5.27 -13.03 4.44
C THR A 135 -5.83 -11.62 4.48
N PHE A 136 -5.10 -10.69 3.87
CA PHE A 136 -5.47 -9.30 3.69
C PHE A 136 -5.43 -8.93 2.21
N SER A 137 -6.20 -7.93 1.80
CA SER A 137 -6.26 -7.51 0.40
C SER A 137 -4.93 -6.91 -0.12
N THR A 138 -4.10 -6.38 0.77
CA THR A 138 -2.78 -5.83 0.42
C THR A 138 -1.78 -6.04 1.56
N GLY A 139 -0.49 -6.11 1.24
CA GLY A 139 0.58 -6.11 2.26
C GLY A 139 0.57 -4.85 3.13
N PHE A 140 0.15 -3.71 2.58
CA PHE A 140 -0.02 -2.49 3.35
C PHE A 140 -1.05 -2.68 4.47
N GLN A 141 -2.22 -3.22 4.16
CA GLN A 141 -3.26 -3.51 5.15
C GLN A 141 -2.83 -4.59 6.15
N SER A 142 -2.03 -5.58 5.73
CA SER A 142 -1.45 -6.58 6.63
C SER A 142 -0.61 -5.91 7.72
N ASN A 143 0.32 -5.05 7.35
CA ASN A 143 1.17 -4.36 8.30
C ASN A 143 0.36 -3.44 9.23
N LEU A 144 -0.61 -2.68 8.70
CA LEU A 144 -1.49 -1.87 9.53
C LEU A 144 -2.27 -2.73 10.53
N GLY A 145 -2.92 -3.79 10.06
CA GLY A 145 -3.75 -4.66 10.88
C GLY A 145 -2.97 -5.38 11.95
N ILE A 146 -1.86 -6.02 11.59
CA ILE A 146 -1.04 -6.80 12.52
C ILE A 146 -0.45 -5.89 13.63
N ILE A 147 0.27 -4.84 13.23
CA ILE A 147 1.00 -4.01 14.18
C ILE A 147 0.04 -3.30 15.16
N SER A 148 -1.05 -2.73 14.63
CA SER A 148 -2.01 -2.03 15.48
C SER A 148 -2.84 -2.94 16.38
N ALA A 149 -2.97 -4.23 16.02
CA ALA A 149 -3.72 -5.20 16.83
C ALA A 149 -2.90 -5.77 17.99
N ILE A 150 -1.58 -5.96 17.82
CA ILE A 150 -0.74 -6.66 18.79
C ILE A 150 0.03 -5.74 19.73
N ALA A 151 0.21 -4.47 19.39
CA ALA A 151 0.92 -3.51 20.22
C ALA A 151 -0.03 -2.41 20.73
N GLY A 152 -0.08 -2.24 22.06
CA GLY A 152 -1.00 -1.31 22.74
C GLY A 152 -0.27 -0.19 23.49
N LYS A 153 -1.04 0.57 24.26
CA LYS A 153 -0.61 1.81 24.94
C LYS A 153 0.63 1.67 25.85
N ASN A 154 0.83 0.50 26.44
CA ASN A 154 1.94 0.27 27.37
C ASN A 154 3.12 -0.47 26.73
N ASP A 155 3.06 -0.69 25.42
CA ASP A 155 4.06 -1.42 24.68
C ASP A 155 4.98 -0.47 23.90
N TYR A 156 6.11 -1.01 23.50
CA TYR A 156 7.09 -0.32 22.66
C TYR A 156 7.31 -1.07 21.37
N ILE A 157 7.35 -0.33 20.27
CA ILE A 157 7.68 -0.88 18.93
C ILE A 157 9.04 -0.34 18.53
N LEU A 158 10.02 -1.23 18.40
CA LEU A 158 11.34 -0.91 17.87
C LEU A 158 11.31 -1.09 16.36
N CYS A 159 11.38 0.02 15.63
CA CYS A 159 11.17 0.08 14.20
C CYS A 159 12.47 0.46 13.48
N ASP A 160 12.93 -0.36 12.53
CA ASP A 160 14.04 0.01 11.67
C ASP A 160 13.69 1.28 10.88
N ARG A 161 14.65 2.22 10.77
CA ARG A 161 14.38 3.51 10.14
C ARG A 161 14.19 3.47 8.62
N GLU A 162 14.53 2.35 7.96
CA GLU A 162 14.35 2.16 6.53
C GLU A 162 13.18 1.23 6.19
N ASN A 163 12.37 0.87 7.20
CA ASN A 163 11.17 0.07 6.99
C ASN A 163 10.19 0.73 6.02
N HIS A 164 9.43 -0.10 5.34
CA HIS A 164 8.38 0.34 4.43
C HIS A 164 7.35 1.26 5.12
N ALA A 165 6.80 2.22 4.38
CA ALA A 165 5.83 3.19 4.88
C ALA A 165 4.64 2.56 5.61
N SER A 166 4.15 1.40 5.17
CA SER A 166 3.05 0.68 5.81
C SER A 166 3.37 0.22 7.24
N ILE A 167 4.63 -0.11 7.53
CA ILE A 167 5.07 -0.45 8.88
C ILE A 167 5.02 0.78 9.77
N TYR A 168 5.53 1.92 9.27
CA TYR A 168 5.42 3.19 9.99
C TYR A 168 3.99 3.58 10.28
N ASP A 169 3.11 3.44 9.31
CA ASP A 169 1.71 3.78 9.48
C ASP A 169 1.00 2.79 10.43
N GLY A 170 1.35 1.52 10.39
CA GLY A 170 0.92 0.53 11.39
C GLY A 170 1.37 0.90 12.82
N CYS A 171 2.63 1.33 12.98
CA CYS A 171 3.14 1.82 14.25
C CYS A 171 2.40 3.07 14.76
N LYS A 172 2.05 4.00 13.86
CA LYS A 172 1.27 5.20 14.22
C LYS A 172 -0.18 4.89 14.58
N LEU A 173 -0.79 3.88 13.96
CA LEU A 173 -2.15 3.44 14.27
C LEU A 173 -2.22 2.70 15.60
N SER A 174 -1.15 2.04 16.02
CA SER A 174 -1.05 1.48 17.35
C SER A 174 -0.95 2.59 18.39
N TYR A 175 -1.36 2.31 19.63
CA TYR A 175 -1.16 3.24 20.74
C TYR A 175 0.21 3.05 21.42
N ALA A 176 1.06 2.18 20.90
CA ALA A 176 2.38 1.88 21.42
C ALA A 176 3.38 3.02 21.17
N THR A 177 4.40 3.09 22.01
CA THR A 177 5.50 4.04 21.83
C THR A 177 6.45 3.52 20.73
N MET A 178 6.49 4.19 19.58
CA MET A 178 7.42 3.84 18.50
C MET A 178 8.82 4.40 18.77
N VAL A 179 9.80 3.51 18.83
CA VAL A 179 11.24 3.82 18.98
C VAL A 179 11.97 3.41 17.72
N ARG A 180 12.54 4.39 17.00
CA ARG A 180 13.30 4.13 15.77
C ARG A 180 14.76 3.83 16.08
N TYR A 181 15.31 2.77 15.49
CA TYR A 181 16.73 2.48 15.54
C TYR A 181 17.38 2.64 14.14
N ARG A 182 18.68 2.84 14.12
CA ARG A 182 19.43 3.02 12.87
C ARG A 182 19.37 1.75 12.04
N HIS A 183 19.23 1.93 10.72
CA HIS A 183 19.11 0.83 9.78
C HIS A 183 20.21 -0.21 9.97
N ASN A 184 19.77 -1.46 10.15
CA ASN A 184 20.62 -2.64 10.31
C ASN A 184 21.72 -2.50 11.40
N ASP A 185 21.50 -1.65 12.40
CA ASP A 185 22.42 -1.40 13.50
C ASP A 185 21.96 -2.11 14.77
N MET A 186 22.48 -3.31 15.01
CA MET A 186 22.10 -4.12 16.16
C MET A 186 22.56 -3.53 17.48
N ALA A 187 23.66 -2.78 17.49
CA ALA A 187 24.14 -2.10 18.72
C ALA A 187 23.21 -0.95 19.12
N ASP A 188 22.68 -0.18 18.13
CA ASP A 188 21.66 0.85 18.41
C ASP A 188 20.34 0.23 18.85
N LEU A 189 19.92 -0.88 18.24
CA LEU A 189 18.74 -1.62 18.65
C LEU A 189 18.84 -2.11 20.10
N GLU A 190 19.95 -2.74 20.46
CA GLU A 190 20.19 -3.22 21.82
C GLU A 190 20.20 -2.09 22.83
N LYS A 191 20.91 -1.00 22.54
CA LYS A 191 20.89 0.21 23.38
C LYS A 191 19.50 0.76 23.62
N LYS A 192 18.65 0.75 22.59
CA LYS A 192 17.27 1.20 22.71
C LYS A 192 16.41 0.24 23.50
N LEU A 193 16.58 -1.06 23.35
CA LEU A 193 15.92 -2.08 24.13
C LEU A 193 16.23 -1.95 25.63
N GLN A 194 17.47 -1.70 25.99
CA GLN A 194 17.91 -1.52 27.38
C GLN A 194 17.24 -0.32 28.07
N ASN A 195 16.80 0.68 27.32
CA ASN A 195 16.12 1.86 27.84
C ASN A 195 14.60 1.67 28.00
N ILE A 196 14.06 0.52 27.64
CA ILE A 196 12.63 0.22 27.75
C ILE A 196 12.40 -0.53 29.06
N PRO A 197 11.37 -0.15 29.87
CA PRO A 197 11.05 -0.86 31.09
C PRO A 197 10.88 -2.38 30.86
N GLU A 198 11.38 -3.20 31.77
CA GLU A 198 11.28 -4.66 31.66
C GLU A 198 9.83 -5.15 31.62
N THR A 199 8.94 -4.46 32.32
CA THR A 199 7.51 -4.77 32.40
C THR A 199 6.72 -4.39 31.14
N ALA A 200 7.30 -3.63 30.22
CA ALA A 200 6.63 -3.23 28.98
C ALA A 200 6.74 -4.32 27.90
N GLY A 201 5.68 -4.50 27.12
CA GLY A 201 5.72 -5.29 25.90
C GLY A 201 6.68 -4.67 24.89
N LYS A 202 7.41 -5.51 24.15
CA LYS A 202 8.41 -5.07 23.18
C LYS A 202 8.21 -5.80 21.86
N LEU A 203 7.95 -5.05 20.80
CA LEU A 203 7.80 -5.56 19.45
C LEU A 203 8.93 -4.99 18.57
N ILE A 204 9.76 -5.85 18.00
CA ILE A 204 10.74 -5.45 16.98
C ILE A 204 10.13 -5.71 15.61
N VAL A 205 10.11 -4.67 14.76
CA VAL A 205 9.57 -4.75 13.41
C VAL A 205 10.63 -4.32 12.40
N THR A 206 10.87 -5.18 11.44
CA THR A 206 11.84 -4.94 10.35
C THR A 206 11.37 -5.62 9.07
N ASP A 207 11.69 -5.01 7.92
CA ASP A 207 11.54 -5.67 6.63
C ASP A 207 12.58 -6.78 6.45
N GLY A 208 12.21 -7.86 5.79
CA GLY A 208 13.14 -8.93 5.40
C GLY A 208 13.96 -8.54 4.16
N VAL A 209 13.37 -7.73 3.27
CA VAL A 209 14.01 -7.14 2.09
C VAL A 209 13.52 -5.70 1.98
N PHE A 210 14.42 -4.76 2.09
CA PHE A 210 14.12 -3.34 2.01
C PHE A 210 13.95 -2.88 0.56
N SER A 211 13.08 -1.90 0.34
CA SER A 211 12.74 -1.40 -1.00
C SER A 211 13.80 -0.48 -1.62
N MET A 212 14.77 -0.01 -0.83
CA MET A 212 15.86 0.86 -1.30
C MET A 212 17.20 0.45 -0.74
#